data_be839bd673e985a14c6926fd5a66cae3
#
_entry.id   be839bd673e985a14c6926fd5a66cae3
#
_cell.length_a   1.000
_cell.length_b   1.000
_cell.length_c   1.000
_cell.angle_alpha   90.00
_cell.angle_beta   90.00
_cell.angle_gamma   90.00
#
_symmetry.space_group_name_H-M   'P 1'
#
loop_
_entity.id
_entity.type
_entity.pdbx_description
1 polymer ?
#
loop_
_entity_poly.entity_id
_entity_poly.type
_entity_poly.pdbx_seq_one_letter_code
_entity_poly.pdbx_strand_id
1 'polypeptide(L)'
;MKTIQVGNLTIDGSRLFLIAGPCVIEGYDRTLMIGREVKRICEKLGVQYIFKASFDKANRSSYHSFRGPGLEEGLRILKSIKKELDVPVLSDVHDVTQLEKAAEVLDMLQIPAFLCRQTDLVYEIGRAHV
;
A
#
# COMPACT_ATOMS: atom_id res chain seq x y z
N MET A 1 20.88 9.57 9.44
CA MET A 1 19.54 8.97 9.31
C MET A 1 19.70 7.53 8.86
N LYS A 2 18.89 6.60 9.36
CA LYS A 2 18.95 5.21 8.86
C LYS A 2 18.34 5.16 7.46
N THR A 3 19.03 4.49 6.54
CA THR A 3 18.52 4.21 5.20
C THR A 3 17.49 3.11 5.24
N ILE A 4 16.38 3.27 4.53
CA ILE A 4 15.29 2.29 4.42
C ILE A 4 15.17 1.84 2.96
N GLN A 5 15.07 0.53 2.75
CA GLN A 5 14.76 -0.04 1.43
C GLN A 5 13.28 -0.35 1.34
N VAL A 6 12.63 0.11 0.27
CA VAL A 6 11.22 -0.17 -0.03
C VAL A 6 11.14 -0.62 -1.49
N GLY A 7 11.06 -1.91 -1.70
CA GLY A 7 11.17 -2.46 -3.05
C GLY A 7 12.50 -2.05 -3.70
N ASN A 8 12.42 -1.39 -4.84
CA ASN A 8 13.58 -0.87 -5.58
C ASN A 8 14.00 0.55 -5.15
N LEU A 9 13.34 1.15 -4.17
CA LEU A 9 13.65 2.50 -3.71
C LEU A 9 14.52 2.50 -2.45
N THR A 10 15.46 3.43 -2.41
CA THR A 10 16.25 3.75 -1.22
C THR A 10 15.78 5.08 -0.65
N ILE A 11 15.30 5.07 0.58
CA ILE A 11 14.85 6.27 1.30
C ILE A 11 15.91 6.60 2.36
N ASP A 12 16.65 7.66 2.12
CA ASP A 12 17.76 8.11 2.98
C ASP A 12 17.61 9.55 3.49
N GLY A 13 16.50 10.18 3.14
CA GLY A 13 16.20 11.57 3.52
C GLY A 13 16.85 12.62 2.62
N SER A 14 17.59 12.23 1.58
CA SER A 14 18.19 13.19 0.63
C SER A 14 17.18 13.74 -0.38
N ARG A 15 16.08 13.02 -0.61
CA ARG A 15 15.02 13.39 -1.55
C ARG A 15 13.64 13.18 -0.94
N LEU A 16 12.69 13.93 -1.44
CA LEU A 16 11.27 13.69 -1.12
C LEU A 16 10.80 12.39 -1.75
N PHE A 17 9.94 11.69 -1.06
CA PHE A 17 9.18 10.58 -1.60
C PHE A 17 7.68 10.83 -1.35
N LEU A 18 6.85 10.30 -2.24
CA LEU A 18 5.41 10.44 -2.20
C LEU A 18 4.77 9.06 -2.05
N ILE A 19 3.92 8.93 -1.05
CA ILE A 19 2.99 7.79 -0.91
C ILE A 19 1.61 8.29 -1.34
N ALA A 20 1.10 7.82 -2.46
CA ALA A 20 -0.17 8.28 -3.00
C ALA A 20 -0.84 7.23 -3.88
N GLY A 21 -2.15 7.37 -4.04
CA GLY A 21 -3.00 6.53 -4.87
C GLY A 21 -4.47 6.74 -4.54
N PRO A 22 -5.38 5.94 -5.11
CA PRO A 22 -6.78 6.00 -4.72
C PRO A 22 -6.95 5.55 -3.26
N CYS A 23 -7.87 6.18 -2.54
CA CYS A 23 -8.16 5.82 -1.16
C CYS A 23 -8.47 4.31 -1.00
N VAL A 24 -9.27 3.78 -1.93
CA VAL A 24 -9.67 2.38 -2.01
C VAL A 24 -9.63 1.90 -3.46
N ILE A 25 -9.35 0.61 -3.66
CA ILE A 25 -9.36 0.01 -4.98
C ILE A 25 -10.80 -0.08 -5.51
N GLU A 26 -11.06 0.57 -6.64
CA GLU A 26 -12.34 0.54 -7.36
C GLU A 26 -12.14 -0.11 -8.74
N GLY A 27 -11.60 -1.33 -8.77
CA GLY A 27 -11.28 -2.04 -10.00
C GLY A 27 -9.89 -1.73 -10.55
N TYR A 28 -9.38 -2.63 -11.39
CA TYR A 28 -8.02 -2.57 -11.93
C TYR A 28 -7.76 -1.35 -12.81
N ASP A 29 -8.63 -1.09 -13.79
CA ASP A 29 -8.40 -0.04 -14.80
C ASP A 29 -8.32 1.35 -14.19
N ARG A 30 -9.25 1.65 -13.27
CA ARG A 30 -9.26 2.95 -12.57
C ARG A 30 -8.04 3.10 -11.66
N THR A 31 -7.69 2.06 -10.96
CA THR A 31 -6.52 2.03 -10.08
C THR A 31 -5.23 2.24 -10.86
N LEU A 32 -5.09 1.57 -12.00
CA LEU A 32 -3.94 1.72 -12.88
C LEU A 32 -3.85 3.13 -13.47
N MET A 33 -4.97 3.67 -13.96
CA MET A 33 -5.02 5.03 -14.52
C MET A 33 -4.51 6.07 -13.52
N ILE A 34 -4.98 6.01 -12.27
CA ILE A 34 -4.55 6.92 -11.21
C ILE A 34 -3.05 6.75 -10.94
N GLY A 35 -2.58 5.51 -10.80
CA GLY A 35 -1.18 5.22 -10.54
C GLY A 35 -0.24 5.71 -11.65
N ARG A 36 -0.63 5.53 -12.91
CA ARG A 36 0.13 6.04 -14.07
C ARG A 36 0.28 7.55 -14.04
N GLU A 37 -0.81 8.25 -13.78
CA GLU A 37 -0.77 9.72 -13.77
C GLU A 37 0.09 10.26 -12.62
N VAL A 38 -0.04 9.70 -11.43
CA VAL A 38 0.81 10.09 -10.28
C VAL A 38 2.27 9.76 -10.56
N LYS A 39 2.57 8.58 -11.12
CA LYS A 39 3.95 8.22 -11.51
C LYS A 39 4.53 9.22 -12.50
N ARG A 40 3.79 9.57 -13.54
CA ARG A 40 4.20 10.55 -14.55
C ARG A 40 4.57 11.90 -13.92
N ILE A 41 3.75 12.37 -12.97
CA ILE A 41 4.01 13.63 -12.25
C ILE A 41 5.28 13.50 -11.39
N CYS A 42 5.43 12.40 -10.65
CA CYS A 42 6.59 12.16 -9.81
C CYS A 42 7.89 12.11 -10.62
N GLU A 43 7.90 11.42 -11.78
CA GLU A 43 9.04 11.37 -12.67
C GLU A 43 9.43 12.75 -13.16
N LYS A 44 8.44 13.56 -13.56
CA LYS A 44 8.68 14.95 -14.00
C LYS A 44 9.29 15.83 -12.91
N LEU A 45 8.94 15.59 -11.66
CA LEU A 45 9.40 16.38 -10.52
C LEU A 45 10.63 15.79 -9.81
N GLY A 46 11.11 14.61 -10.21
CA GLY A 46 12.22 13.92 -9.55
C GLY A 46 11.89 13.41 -8.16
N VAL A 47 10.62 13.12 -7.88
CA VAL A 47 10.13 12.61 -6.60
C VAL A 47 10.03 11.09 -6.64
N GLN A 48 10.51 10.41 -5.60
CA GLN A 48 10.33 8.96 -5.47
C GLN A 48 8.86 8.63 -5.20
N TYR A 49 8.34 7.55 -5.78
CA TYR A 49 6.93 7.21 -5.70
C TYR A 49 6.69 5.82 -5.15
N ILE A 50 5.83 5.74 -4.16
CA ILE A 50 5.26 4.50 -3.61
C ILE A 50 3.75 4.55 -3.85
N PHE A 51 3.23 3.59 -4.60
CA PHE A 51 1.79 3.49 -4.87
C PHE A 51 1.05 2.98 -3.64
N LYS A 52 -0.04 3.63 -3.26
CA LYS A 52 -0.87 3.24 -2.12
C LYS A 52 -2.33 3.12 -2.50
N ALA A 53 -2.95 2.01 -2.15
CA ALA A 53 -4.41 1.85 -2.17
C ALA A 53 -4.82 0.80 -1.14
N SER A 54 -6.00 0.98 -0.52
CA SER A 54 -6.55 0.00 0.40
C SER A 54 -7.35 -1.07 -0.34
N PHE A 55 -7.16 -2.33 -0.01
CA PHE A 55 -8.00 -3.42 -0.49
C PHE A 55 -9.30 -3.57 0.32
N ASP A 56 -9.34 -3.04 1.53
CA ASP A 56 -10.52 -2.97 2.40
C ASP A 56 -10.51 -1.69 3.22
N LYS A 57 -11.66 -1.10 3.42
CA LYS A 57 -11.90 0.03 4.33
C LYS A 57 -12.67 -0.47 5.55
N ALA A 58 -11.95 -0.93 6.58
CA ALA A 58 -12.54 -1.48 7.80
C ALA A 58 -13.05 -0.41 8.79
N ASN A 59 -12.90 0.87 8.48
CA ASN A 59 -13.24 2.00 9.36
C ASN A 59 -14.45 2.82 8.88
N ARG A 60 -15.39 2.20 8.17
CA ARG A 60 -16.60 2.89 7.69
C ARG A 60 -17.59 3.15 8.80
N SER A 61 -18.26 4.28 8.73
CA SER A 61 -19.34 4.66 9.66
C SER A 61 -20.68 3.99 9.33
N SER A 62 -20.84 3.49 8.12
CA SER A 62 -22.01 2.73 7.68
C SER A 62 -21.62 1.35 7.17
N TYR A 63 -22.32 0.33 7.60
CA TYR A 63 -22.12 -1.05 7.15
C TYR A 63 -22.33 -1.22 5.63
N HIS A 64 -23.18 -0.39 5.03
CA HIS A 64 -23.47 -0.44 3.59
C HIS A 64 -22.51 0.37 2.71
N SER A 65 -21.55 1.07 3.31
CA SER A 65 -20.53 1.81 2.54
C SER A 65 -19.65 0.85 1.74
N PHE A 66 -19.19 1.28 0.57
CA PHE A 66 -18.22 0.54 -0.23
C PHE A 66 -16.91 0.39 0.55
N ARG A 67 -16.42 -0.84 0.64
CA ARG A 67 -15.23 -1.18 1.41
C ARG A 67 -14.02 -1.53 0.57
N GLY A 68 -14.19 -1.84 -0.70
CA GLY A 68 -13.14 -2.34 -1.57
C GLY A 68 -13.36 -3.78 -2.01
N PRO A 69 -12.44 -4.34 -2.82
CA PRO A 69 -12.56 -5.69 -3.38
C PRO A 69 -12.26 -6.82 -2.37
N GLY A 70 -11.68 -6.49 -1.23
CA GLY A 70 -11.19 -7.48 -0.25
C GLY A 70 -9.75 -7.92 -0.51
N LEU A 71 -9.23 -8.78 0.38
CA LEU A 71 -7.82 -9.17 0.42
C LEU A 71 -7.34 -9.83 -0.90
N GLU A 72 -7.99 -10.90 -1.32
CA GLU A 72 -7.52 -11.71 -2.46
C GLU A 72 -7.49 -10.91 -3.76
N GLU A 73 -8.60 -10.33 -4.13
CA GLU A 73 -8.72 -9.52 -5.35
C GLU A 73 -7.89 -8.23 -5.26
N GLY A 74 -7.88 -7.59 -4.10
CA GLY A 74 -7.08 -6.39 -3.86
C GLY A 74 -5.59 -6.64 -4.00
N LEU A 75 -5.07 -7.72 -3.45
CA LEU A 75 -3.65 -8.09 -3.60
C LEU A 75 -3.32 -8.48 -5.04
N ARG A 76 -4.23 -9.15 -5.74
CA ARG A 76 -4.08 -9.45 -7.18
C ARG A 76 -3.93 -8.16 -7.99
N ILE A 77 -4.78 -7.18 -7.74
CA ILE A 77 -4.71 -5.88 -8.42
C ILE A 77 -3.41 -5.16 -8.06
N LEU A 78 -3.04 -5.08 -6.79
CA LEU A 78 -1.79 -4.42 -6.36
C LEU A 78 -0.54 -5.06 -6.94
N LYS A 79 -0.51 -6.40 -7.05
CA LYS A 79 0.57 -7.13 -7.71
C LYS A 79 0.70 -6.75 -9.19
N SER A 80 -0.43 -6.60 -9.88
CA SER A 80 -0.48 -6.18 -11.29
C SER A 80 -0.04 -4.72 -11.45
N ILE A 81 -0.48 -3.82 -10.55
CA ILE A 81 -0.05 -2.43 -10.54
C ILE A 81 1.46 -2.31 -10.33
N LYS A 82 2.00 -3.04 -9.35
CA LYS A 82 3.45 -3.09 -9.07
C LYS A 82 4.25 -3.47 -10.31
N LYS A 83 3.81 -4.53 -11.00
CA LYS A 83 4.46 -5.01 -12.23
C LYS A 83 4.35 -3.99 -13.37
N GLU A 84 3.16 -3.46 -13.59
CA GLU A 84 2.87 -2.56 -14.72
C GLU A 84 3.55 -1.19 -14.56
N LEU A 85 3.58 -0.65 -13.36
CA LEU A 85 4.14 0.67 -13.07
C LEU A 85 5.62 0.63 -12.65
N ASP A 86 6.14 -0.54 -12.30
CA ASP A 86 7.49 -0.70 -11.72
C ASP A 86 7.72 0.26 -10.54
N VAL A 87 6.79 0.24 -9.59
CA VAL A 87 6.86 1.03 -8.35
C VAL A 87 6.55 0.15 -7.15
N PRO A 88 7.11 0.43 -5.97
CA PRO A 88 6.70 -0.22 -4.74
C PRO A 88 5.23 0.04 -4.44
N VAL A 89 4.57 -0.94 -3.83
CA VAL A 89 3.16 -0.87 -3.48
C VAL A 89 2.93 -1.03 -1.98
N LEU A 90 1.94 -0.29 -1.48
CA LEU A 90 1.56 -0.24 -0.09
C LEU A 90 0.05 -0.39 0.06
N SER A 91 -0.38 -1.12 1.08
CA SER A 91 -1.76 -1.14 1.57
C SER A 91 -1.78 -1.25 3.10
N ASP A 92 -2.86 -0.84 3.71
CA ASP A 92 -3.15 -1.13 5.09
C ASP A 92 -3.65 -2.56 5.27
N VAL A 93 -3.34 -3.16 6.41
CA VAL A 93 -3.80 -4.50 6.84
C VAL A 93 -4.58 -4.35 8.14
N HIS A 94 -5.56 -5.23 8.39
CA HIS A 94 -6.52 -5.04 9.47
C HIS A 94 -6.59 -6.21 10.45
N ASP A 95 -5.97 -7.34 10.10
CA ASP A 95 -6.00 -8.55 10.90
C ASP A 95 -4.72 -9.36 10.70
N VAL A 96 -4.30 -10.09 11.73
CA VAL A 96 -3.10 -10.95 11.70
C VAL A 96 -3.17 -11.97 10.57
N THR A 97 -4.36 -12.51 10.28
CA THR A 97 -4.56 -13.51 9.23
C THR A 97 -4.29 -13.02 7.81
N GLN A 98 -4.24 -11.72 7.61
CA GLN A 98 -3.97 -11.11 6.30
C GLN A 98 -2.47 -10.97 6.00
N LEU A 99 -1.62 -11.01 7.03
CA LEU A 99 -0.23 -10.55 6.94
C LEU A 99 0.64 -11.41 6.00
N GLU A 100 0.53 -12.72 6.08
CA GLU A 100 1.33 -13.63 5.25
C GLU A 100 1.13 -13.32 3.76
N LYS A 101 -0.13 -13.32 3.32
CA LYS A 101 -0.47 -13.01 1.92
C LYS A 101 -0.13 -11.58 1.52
N ALA A 102 -0.35 -10.62 2.40
CA ALA A 102 -0.03 -9.23 2.14
C ALA A 102 1.48 -9.02 1.96
N ALA A 103 2.31 -9.64 2.80
CA ALA A 103 3.77 -9.54 2.73
C ALA A 103 4.37 -10.14 1.45
N GLU A 104 3.69 -11.11 0.80
CA GLU A 104 4.13 -11.66 -0.49
C GLU A 104 4.04 -10.65 -1.64
N VAL A 105 3.17 -9.65 -1.53
CA VAL A 105 2.88 -8.69 -2.60
C VAL A 105 3.37 -7.29 -2.29
N LEU A 106 3.13 -6.84 -1.06
CA LEU A 106 3.37 -5.46 -0.66
C LEU A 106 4.83 -5.22 -0.26
N ASP A 107 5.36 -4.08 -0.63
CA ASP A 107 6.71 -3.63 -0.24
C ASP A 107 6.70 -2.86 1.08
N MET A 108 5.53 -2.40 1.50
CA MET A 108 5.30 -1.69 2.75
C MET A 108 3.90 -1.98 3.27
N LEU A 109 3.77 -2.20 4.57
CA LEU A 109 2.50 -2.40 5.26
C LEU A 109 2.15 -1.16 6.08
N GLN A 110 0.88 -0.73 6.00
CA GLN A 110 0.38 0.34 6.84
C GLN A 110 -0.41 -0.23 8.02
N ILE A 111 -0.09 0.23 9.21
CA ILE A 111 -0.91 0.00 10.41
C ILE A 111 -1.99 1.09 10.43
N PRO A 112 -3.30 0.74 10.34
CA PRO A 112 -4.38 1.72 10.46
C PRO A 112 -4.34 2.45 11.80
N ALA A 113 -4.66 3.73 11.81
CA ALA A 113 -4.62 4.55 13.02
C ALA A 113 -5.44 3.94 14.18
N PHE A 114 -6.62 3.42 13.89
CA PHE A 114 -7.48 2.80 14.93
C PHE A 114 -6.94 1.47 15.46
N LEU A 115 -6.03 0.82 14.74
CA LEU A 115 -5.45 -0.48 15.10
C LEU A 115 -4.01 -0.38 15.63
N CYS A 116 -3.44 0.82 15.73
CA CYS A 116 -2.05 1.02 16.13
C CYS A 116 -1.74 0.61 17.58
N ARG A 117 -2.75 0.32 18.38
CA ARG A 117 -2.62 -0.17 19.76
C ARG A 117 -3.00 -1.65 19.93
N GLN A 118 -3.26 -2.36 18.85
CA GLN A 118 -3.51 -3.81 18.88
C GLN A 118 -2.18 -4.55 18.94
N THR A 119 -1.80 -5.02 20.11
CA THR A 119 -0.49 -5.60 20.40
C THR A 119 -0.12 -6.72 19.42
N ASP A 120 -1.03 -7.67 19.20
CA ASP A 120 -0.76 -8.84 18.34
C ASP A 120 -0.56 -8.42 16.89
N LEU A 121 -1.39 -7.51 16.38
CA LEU A 121 -1.26 -7.00 15.01
C LEU A 121 0.07 -6.27 14.79
N VAL A 122 0.43 -5.37 15.71
CA VAL A 122 1.68 -4.60 15.61
C VAL A 122 2.90 -5.52 15.71
N TYR A 123 2.86 -6.50 16.60
CA TYR A 123 3.93 -7.47 16.78
C TYR A 123 4.13 -8.33 15.52
N GLU A 124 3.07 -8.88 14.96
CA GLU A 124 3.14 -9.73 13.78
C GLU A 124 3.51 -8.93 12.50
N ILE A 125 3.05 -7.69 12.36
CA ILE A 125 3.51 -6.81 11.26
C ILE A 125 5.03 -6.60 11.32
N GLY A 126 5.58 -6.40 12.51
CA GLY A 126 7.03 -6.25 12.69
C GLY A 126 7.82 -7.49 12.27
N ARG A 127 7.21 -8.67 12.26
CA ARG A 127 7.82 -9.94 11.80
C ARG A 127 7.65 -10.22 10.31
N ALA A 128 6.63 -9.65 9.68
CA ALA A 128 6.28 -9.93 8.29
C ALA A 128 7.36 -9.48 7.28
N HIS A 129 8.28 -8.62 7.69
CA HIS A 129 9.34 -8.04 6.85
C HIS A 129 10.76 -8.31 7.39
N VAL A 130 10.90 -9.28 8.23
CA VAL A 130 12.21 -9.68 8.74
C VAL A 130 12.84 -10.74 7.85
#